data_c7784a95bff044e18b1ef8c3b3f1741c
#
_entry.id   c7784a95bff044e18b1ef8c3b3f1741c
#
_cell.length_a   1.000
_cell.length_b   1.000
_cell.length_c   1.000
_cell.angle_alpha   90.00
_cell.angle_beta   90.00
_cell.angle_gamma   90.00
#
_symmetry.space_group_name_H-M   'P 1'
#
loop_
_entity.id
_entity.type
_entity.pdbx_description
1 polymer ?
#
loop_
_entity_poly.entity_id
_entity_poly.type
_entity_poly.pdbx_seq_one_letter_code
_entity_poly.pdbx_strand_id
1 'polypeptide(L)'
;DVYKRQADYTLIAHSGRGAARNYGDSVRVSKVTMKDRMLNTFDEDLTHKWNFKEYRPDLVVINLGSNDFSTEPHPYKSEFTKAYKQILAQLREHYGDIPILCIYPVAMQAPVFSYYEAIINEVNDPKIFLLKLDKNLYNRTTDLGAAWHPGYSGHKKMAMWIIPYIS
;
A
#
# COMPACT_ATOMS: atom_id res chain seq x y z
N ASP A 1 -1.75 -12.83 -12.07
CA ASP A 1 -2.82 -13.30 -12.95
C ASP A 1 -3.80 -14.14 -12.14
N VAL A 2 -4.84 -13.47 -11.63
CA VAL A 2 -5.91 -14.06 -10.80
C VAL A 2 -6.57 -15.25 -11.55
N TYR A 3 -6.77 -15.11 -12.84
CA TYR A 3 -7.36 -16.16 -13.70
C TYR A 3 -6.54 -17.46 -13.74
N LYS A 4 -5.22 -17.33 -13.79
CA LYS A 4 -4.33 -18.51 -13.86
C LYS A 4 -4.21 -19.21 -12.50
N ARG A 5 -4.42 -18.49 -11.39
CA ARG A 5 -4.29 -19.04 -10.03
C ARG A 5 -5.62 -19.32 -9.36
N GLN A 6 -6.75 -19.02 -10.01
CA GLN A 6 -8.09 -19.16 -9.45
C GLN A 6 -8.22 -18.46 -8.08
N ALA A 7 -7.50 -17.35 -7.90
CA ALA A 7 -7.57 -16.54 -6.69
C ALA A 7 -8.72 -15.53 -6.81
N ASP A 8 -9.52 -15.42 -5.78
CA ASP A 8 -10.44 -14.30 -5.62
C ASP A 8 -9.72 -13.09 -5.04
N TYR A 9 -10.24 -11.88 -5.26
CA TYR A 9 -9.58 -10.67 -4.76
C TYR A 9 -10.56 -9.54 -4.47
N THR A 10 -10.20 -8.73 -3.48
CA THR A 10 -10.84 -7.46 -3.17
C THR A 10 -9.83 -6.33 -3.31
N LEU A 11 -10.22 -5.26 -4.00
CA LEU A 11 -9.40 -4.03 -4.13
C LEU A 11 -9.98 -2.94 -3.24
N ILE A 12 -9.12 -2.39 -2.38
CA ILE A 12 -9.41 -1.21 -1.56
C ILE A 12 -8.43 -0.13 -1.98
N ALA A 13 -8.88 0.81 -2.79
CA ALA A 13 -8.04 1.86 -3.34
C ALA A 13 -8.82 3.15 -3.56
N HIS A 14 -8.15 4.28 -3.33
CA HIS A 14 -8.67 5.60 -3.68
C HIS A 14 -7.52 6.45 -4.23
N SER A 15 -7.73 7.08 -5.38
CA SER A 15 -6.73 7.93 -6.02
C SER A 15 -6.28 9.08 -5.11
N GLY A 16 -4.98 9.34 -5.06
CA GLY A 16 -4.41 10.42 -4.27
C GLY A 16 -4.29 10.14 -2.76
N ARG A 17 -4.76 9.00 -2.25
CA ARG A 17 -4.69 8.72 -0.80
C ARG A 17 -3.38 8.04 -0.43
N GLY A 18 -2.74 8.52 0.63
CA GLY A 18 -1.54 7.95 1.20
C GLY A 18 -1.80 7.27 2.56
N ALA A 19 -0.76 6.81 3.19
CA ALA A 19 -0.81 6.25 4.54
C ALA A 19 -0.90 7.35 5.60
N ALA A 20 -0.05 8.37 5.52
CA ALA A 20 0.01 9.52 6.43
C ALA A 20 -0.47 10.80 5.76
N ARG A 21 -0.16 10.98 4.46
CA ARG A 21 -0.44 12.21 3.70
C ARG A 21 -1.01 11.90 2.34
N ASN A 22 -2.03 12.66 1.94
CA ASN A 22 -2.61 12.56 0.61
C ASN A 22 -1.83 13.42 -0.40
N TYR A 23 -1.91 13.03 -1.67
CA TYR A 23 -1.35 13.80 -2.78
C TYR A 23 -1.89 15.25 -2.78
N GLY A 24 -1.01 16.21 -2.91
CA GLY A 24 -1.36 17.64 -3.05
C GLY A 24 -1.79 18.35 -1.76
N ASP A 25 -1.91 17.64 -0.62
CA ASP A 25 -2.25 18.32 0.64
C ASP A 25 -1.11 19.25 1.09
N SER A 26 -1.46 20.42 1.63
CA SER A 26 -0.51 21.41 2.13
C SER A 26 0.05 21.10 3.53
N VAL A 27 -0.39 20.01 4.15
CA VAL A 27 0.03 19.55 5.47
C VAL A 27 0.88 18.28 5.38
N ARG A 28 1.73 18.01 6.38
CA ARG A 28 2.56 16.80 6.44
C ARG A 28 1.77 15.54 6.79
N VAL A 29 0.68 15.70 7.54
CA VAL A 29 -0.21 14.61 7.92
C VAL A 29 -1.64 15.02 7.60
N SER A 30 -2.28 14.27 6.74
CA SER A 30 -3.67 14.51 6.34
C SER A 30 -4.64 14.04 7.41
N LYS A 31 -5.78 14.71 7.52
CA LYS A 31 -6.83 14.38 8.50
C LYS A 31 -7.44 13.00 8.27
N VAL A 32 -7.69 12.66 7.01
CA VAL A 32 -8.29 11.38 6.59
C VAL A 32 -7.42 10.77 5.49
N THR A 33 -6.91 9.58 5.71
CA THR A 33 -6.02 8.86 4.78
C THR A 33 -6.51 7.42 4.58
N MET A 34 -5.73 6.58 3.89
CA MET A 34 -6.12 5.17 3.70
C MET A 34 -6.29 4.40 5.02
N LYS A 35 -5.56 4.75 6.09
CA LYS A 35 -5.76 4.13 7.41
C LYS A 35 -7.17 4.29 7.98
N ASP A 36 -7.87 5.36 7.59
CA ASP A 36 -9.23 5.65 8.03
C ASP A 36 -10.27 5.06 7.06
N ARG A 37 -9.97 5.14 5.76
CA ARG A 37 -10.88 4.75 4.68
C ARG A 37 -10.99 3.25 4.48
N MET A 38 -9.91 2.50 4.67
CA MET A 38 -9.91 1.05 4.52
C MET A 38 -10.86 0.32 5.50
N LEU A 39 -11.33 1.01 6.53
CA LEU A 39 -12.26 0.47 7.53
C LEU A 39 -13.72 0.65 7.13
N ASN A 40 -14.01 1.26 5.98
CA ASN A 40 -15.38 1.64 5.63
C ASN A 40 -15.93 0.79 4.50
N THR A 41 -17.25 0.57 4.52
CA THR A 41 -17.99 -0.03 3.41
C THR A 41 -18.03 0.91 2.19
N PHE A 42 -18.22 2.19 2.45
CA PHE A 42 -18.21 3.24 1.43
C PHE A 42 -17.03 4.17 1.69
N ASP A 43 -16.25 4.44 0.65
CA ASP A 43 -14.98 5.17 0.78
C ASP A 43 -15.11 6.54 1.44
N GLU A 44 -16.15 7.30 1.10
CA GLU A 44 -16.35 8.66 1.62
C GLU A 44 -17.21 8.73 2.89
N ASP A 45 -17.83 7.63 3.28
CA ASP A 45 -18.67 7.57 4.48
C ASP A 45 -17.92 6.90 5.64
N LEU A 46 -17.39 7.72 6.53
CA LEU A 46 -16.66 7.25 7.70
C LEU A 46 -17.57 6.63 8.78
N THR A 47 -18.89 6.70 8.63
CA THR A 47 -19.84 6.19 9.62
C THR A 47 -20.22 4.73 9.38
N HIS A 48 -20.19 4.26 8.12
CA HIS A 48 -20.51 2.89 7.76
C HIS A 48 -19.26 2.02 7.70
N LYS A 49 -18.99 1.31 8.78
CA LYS A 49 -17.82 0.44 8.86
C LYS A 49 -18.04 -0.88 8.14
N TRP A 50 -16.99 -1.38 7.50
CA TRP A 50 -16.97 -2.71 6.91
C TRP A 50 -17.03 -3.78 8.01
N ASN A 51 -17.82 -4.83 7.76
CA ASN A 51 -17.85 -5.98 8.64
C ASN A 51 -16.75 -6.98 8.23
N PHE A 52 -15.61 -6.90 8.85
CA PHE A 52 -14.43 -7.74 8.55
C PHE A 52 -14.65 -9.25 8.79
N LYS A 53 -15.76 -9.64 9.44
CA LYS A 53 -16.12 -11.04 9.64
C LYS A 53 -16.74 -11.68 8.39
N GLU A 54 -17.23 -10.89 7.44
CA GLU A 54 -17.87 -11.38 6.22
C GLU A 54 -16.87 -11.93 5.20
N TYR A 55 -15.64 -11.43 5.22
CA TYR A 55 -14.59 -11.89 4.32
C TYR A 55 -13.23 -11.84 5.00
N ARG A 56 -12.56 -12.98 5.07
CA ARG A 56 -11.19 -13.08 5.58
C ARG A 56 -10.26 -13.47 4.43
N PRO A 57 -9.35 -12.60 4.02
CA PRO A 57 -8.36 -12.92 2.98
C PRO A 57 -7.31 -13.91 3.49
N ASP A 58 -6.71 -14.68 2.58
CA ASP A 58 -5.53 -15.52 2.87
C ASP A 58 -4.24 -14.71 2.86
N LEU A 59 -4.22 -13.55 2.20
CA LEU A 59 -3.09 -12.63 2.09
C LEU A 59 -3.59 -11.20 1.92
N VAL A 60 -2.94 -10.26 2.59
CA VAL A 60 -3.10 -8.82 2.31
C VAL A 60 -1.86 -8.29 1.61
N VAL A 61 -2.04 -7.53 0.53
CA VAL A 61 -0.95 -6.82 -0.17
C VAL A 61 -1.15 -5.32 -0.01
N ILE A 62 -0.16 -4.62 0.53
CA ILE A 62 -0.20 -3.17 0.74
C ILE A 62 0.77 -2.49 -0.21
N ASN A 63 0.26 -1.65 -1.10
CA ASN A 63 1.06 -0.80 -1.98
C ASN A 63 0.69 0.67 -1.73
N LEU A 64 1.22 1.24 -0.65
CA LEU A 64 0.98 2.61 -0.20
C LEU A 64 2.29 3.35 0.00
N GLY A 65 2.26 4.68 -0.07
CA GLY A 65 3.39 5.56 0.19
C GLY A 65 3.71 6.50 -0.97
N SER A 66 3.36 6.14 -2.21
CA SER A 66 3.63 7.01 -3.37
C SER A 66 3.00 8.40 -3.21
N ASN A 67 1.78 8.48 -2.72
CA ASN A 67 1.09 9.75 -2.52
C ASN A 67 1.67 10.56 -1.35
N ASP A 68 2.18 9.89 -0.33
CA ASP A 68 2.82 10.53 0.82
C ASP A 68 4.05 11.37 0.42
N PHE A 69 4.80 10.91 -0.59
CA PHE A 69 6.09 11.48 -1.00
C PHE A 69 6.11 12.05 -2.41
N SER A 70 4.98 12.21 -3.08
CA SER A 70 4.91 12.72 -4.45
C SER A 70 4.91 14.25 -4.56
N THR A 71 4.49 14.95 -3.52
CA THR A 71 4.49 16.42 -3.44
C THR A 71 4.89 16.90 -2.05
N GLU A 72 5.50 18.09 -1.96
CA GLU A 72 5.81 18.72 -0.66
C GLU A 72 4.54 19.29 0.01
N PRO A 73 4.53 19.37 1.37
CA PRO A 73 5.56 18.94 2.32
C PRO A 73 5.47 17.42 2.58
N HIS A 74 6.58 16.71 2.49
CA HIS A 74 6.60 15.27 2.83
C HIS A 74 6.41 15.04 4.33
N PRO A 75 5.77 13.94 4.74
CA PRO A 75 5.71 13.56 6.16
C PRO A 75 7.11 13.25 6.68
N TYR A 76 7.35 13.55 7.95
CA TYR A 76 8.56 13.09 8.62
C TYR A 76 8.56 11.57 8.75
N LYS A 77 9.76 10.97 8.92
CA LYS A 77 9.88 9.53 9.14
C LYS A 77 8.95 9.03 10.24
N SER A 78 8.93 9.71 11.38
CA SER A 78 8.09 9.34 12.53
C SER A 78 6.59 9.41 12.23
N GLU A 79 6.15 10.37 11.43
CA GLU A 79 4.74 10.53 11.04
C GLU A 79 4.30 9.41 10.08
N PHE A 80 5.10 9.16 9.05
CA PHE A 80 4.84 8.09 8.08
C PHE A 80 4.86 6.70 8.73
N THR A 81 5.92 6.40 9.51
CA THR A 81 6.04 5.09 10.16
C THR A 81 4.93 4.86 11.16
N LYS A 82 4.51 5.89 11.92
CA LYS A 82 3.37 5.81 12.84
C LYS A 82 2.09 5.46 12.09
N ALA A 83 1.76 6.17 11.00
CA ALA A 83 0.54 5.95 10.23
C ALA A 83 0.53 4.56 9.57
N TYR A 84 1.66 4.14 9.00
CA TYR A 84 1.77 2.83 8.37
C TYR A 84 1.64 1.69 9.39
N LYS A 85 2.26 1.82 10.57
CA LYS A 85 2.10 0.85 11.66
C LYS A 85 0.66 0.76 12.17
N GLN A 86 -0.10 1.86 12.16
CA GLN A 86 -1.53 1.84 12.47
C GLN A 86 -2.32 0.99 11.47
N ILE A 87 -2.02 1.07 10.15
CA ILE A 87 -2.63 0.21 9.15
C ILE A 87 -2.34 -1.27 9.46
N LEU A 88 -1.08 -1.61 9.75
CA LEU A 88 -0.71 -2.98 10.09
C LEU A 88 -1.41 -3.49 11.36
N ALA A 89 -1.51 -2.66 12.38
CA ALA A 89 -2.21 -2.98 13.62
C ALA A 89 -3.71 -3.23 13.39
N GLN A 90 -4.37 -2.39 12.60
CA GLN A 90 -5.77 -2.57 12.23
C GLN A 90 -6.00 -3.87 11.46
N LEU A 91 -5.11 -4.21 10.52
CA LEU A 91 -5.19 -5.48 9.79
C LEU A 91 -5.01 -6.68 10.73
N ARG A 92 -4.10 -6.59 11.70
CA ARG A 92 -3.93 -7.64 12.73
C ARG A 92 -5.14 -7.77 13.64
N GLU A 93 -5.74 -6.66 14.04
CA GLU A 93 -6.96 -6.66 14.85
C GLU A 93 -8.12 -7.37 14.14
N HIS A 94 -8.30 -7.13 12.84
CA HIS A 94 -9.43 -7.64 12.08
C HIS A 94 -9.22 -9.04 11.51
N TYR A 95 -8.00 -9.37 11.06
CA TYR A 95 -7.71 -10.60 10.33
C TYR A 95 -6.76 -11.56 11.05
N GLY A 96 -6.24 -11.17 12.20
CA GLY A 96 -5.30 -11.99 12.96
C GLY A 96 -3.95 -12.14 12.25
N ASP A 97 -3.42 -13.35 12.25
CA ASP A 97 -2.05 -13.68 11.85
C ASP A 97 -1.87 -14.01 10.35
N ILE A 98 -2.75 -13.52 9.47
CA ILE A 98 -2.60 -13.72 8.02
C ILE A 98 -1.30 -13.08 7.50
N PRO A 99 -0.71 -13.61 6.41
CA PRO A 99 0.42 -12.97 5.75
C PRO A 99 0.07 -11.57 5.26
N ILE A 100 0.99 -10.62 5.44
CA ILE A 100 0.89 -9.25 4.91
C ILE A 100 2.15 -8.96 4.10
N LEU A 101 1.99 -8.60 2.82
CA LEU A 101 3.07 -8.18 1.95
C LEU A 101 3.03 -6.66 1.76
N CYS A 102 4.01 -5.97 2.32
CA CYS A 102 4.22 -4.54 2.11
C CYS A 102 5.10 -4.34 0.87
N ILE A 103 4.62 -3.58 -0.10
CA ILE A 103 5.37 -3.27 -1.33
C ILE A 103 5.96 -1.87 -1.21
N TYR A 104 7.27 -1.76 -1.44
CA TYR A 104 7.92 -0.47 -1.68
C TYR A 104 7.76 -0.11 -3.17
N PRO A 105 7.01 0.97 -3.48
CA PRO A 105 6.68 1.33 -4.86
C PRO A 105 7.89 1.71 -5.71
N VAL A 106 7.84 1.42 -7.01
CA VAL A 106 8.90 1.74 -7.99
C VAL A 106 9.18 3.25 -8.09
N ALA A 107 8.15 4.08 -7.93
CA ALA A 107 8.25 5.54 -8.12
C ALA A 107 8.95 6.27 -6.98
N MET A 108 9.19 5.61 -5.86
CA MET A 108 9.75 6.25 -4.66
C MET A 108 11.28 6.25 -4.69
N GLN A 109 11.87 7.32 -4.11
CA GLN A 109 13.31 7.51 -4.04
C GLN A 109 13.84 7.32 -2.61
N ALA A 110 15.15 7.05 -2.49
CA ALA A 110 15.83 7.11 -1.19
C ALA A 110 15.66 8.53 -0.57
N PRO A 111 15.53 8.66 0.77
CA PRO A 111 15.79 7.64 1.79
C PRO A 111 14.55 6.85 2.27
N VAL A 112 13.41 7.00 1.60
CA VAL A 112 12.11 6.49 2.06
C VAL A 112 12.09 4.96 2.24
N PHE A 113 12.91 4.21 1.52
CA PHE A 113 13.01 2.76 1.72
C PHE A 113 13.39 2.42 3.18
N SER A 114 14.29 3.17 3.79
CA SER A 114 14.68 2.98 5.20
C SER A 114 13.52 3.17 6.19
N TYR A 115 12.45 3.86 5.78
CA TYR A 115 11.25 4.01 6.61
C TYR A 115 10.45 2.72 6.67
N TYR A 116 10.34 2.01 5.54
CA TYR A 116 9.69 0.70 5.48
C TYR A 116 10.50 -0.36 6.24
N GLU A 117 11.83 -0.36 6.10
CA GLU A 117 12.70 -1.25 6.89
C GLU A 117 12.51 -1.01 8.39
N ALA A 118 12.45 0.25 8.80
CA ALA A 118 12.19 0.61 10.19
C ALA A 118 10.82 0.11 10.67
N ILE A 119 9.76 0.25 9.84
CA ILE A 119 8.42 -0.25 10.16
C ILE A 119 8.46 -1.76 10.40
N ILE A 120 9.04 -2.53 9.47
CA ILE A 120 9.09 -3.98 9.59
C ILE A 120 9.89 -4.43 10.82
N ASN A 121 11.05 -3.80 11.05
CA ASN A 121 11.89 -4.12 12.20
C ASN A 121 11.21 -3.77 13.54
N GLU A 122 10.51 -2.64 13.62
CA GLU A 122 9.82 -2.22 14.84
C GLU A 122 8.56 -3.04 15.12
N VAL A 123 7.82 -3.44 14.08
CA VAL A 123 6.64 -4.31 14.23
C VAL A 123 7.07 -5.73 14.61
N ASN A 124 8.19 -6.20 14.09
CA ASN A 124 8.80 -7.50 14.39
C ASN A 124 7.82 -8.67 14.31
N ASP A 125 7.00 -8.70 13.27
CA ASP A 125 6.00 -9.73 13.01
C ASP A 125 6.50 -10.66 11.89
N PRO A 126 6.69 -11.97 12.15
CA PRO A 126 7.25 -12.92 11.17
C PRO A 126 6.35 -13.16 9.95
N LYS A 127 5.09 -12.72 9.99
CA LYS A 127 4.14 -12.80 8.86
C LYS A 127 3.94 -11.48 8.13
N ILE A 128 4.79 -10.48 8.39
CA ILE A 128 4.79 -9.22 7.63
C ILE A 128 6.08 -9.15 6.83
N PHE A 129 5.95 -9.04 5.52
CA PHE A 129 7.05 -9.08 4.56
C PHE A 129 7.18 -7.75 3.84
N LEU A 130 8.41 -7.36 3.49
CA LEU A 130 8.70 -6.19 2.68
C LEU A 130 9.27 -6.63 1.33
N LEU A 131 8.61 -6.25 0.24
CA LEU A 131 9.10 -6.43 -1.12
C LEU A 131 9.45 -5.10 -1.74
N LYS A 132 10.71 -4.95 -2.14
CA LYS A 132 11.18 -3.81 -2.92
C LYS A 132 11.03 -4.11 -4.40
N LEU A 133 10.23 -3.33 -5.11
CA LEU A 133 10.18 -3.40 -6.55
C LEU A 133 11.43 -2.75 -7.15
N ASP A 134 12.01 -3.39 -8.18
CA ASP A 134 13.16 -2.83 -8.89
C ASP A 134 12.77 -1.50 -9.57
N LYS A 135 13.61 -0.49 -9.41
CA LYS A 135 13.39 0.85 -10.01
C LYS A 135 13.33 0.83 -11.55
N ASN A 136 13.90 -0.20 -12.18
CA ASN A 136 13.91 -0.42 -13.63
C ASN A 136 12.86 -1.45 -14.08
N LEU A 137 11.95 -1.85 -13.20
CA LEU A 137 10.96 -2.89 -13.46
C LEU A 137 10.12 -2.61 -14.71
N TYR A 138 9.82 -1.34 -14.98
CA TYR A 138 9.13 -0.93 -16.19
C TYR A 138 9.77 0.31 -16.83
N ASN A 139 9.61 0.43 -18.13
CA ASN A 139 10.08 1.56 -18.91
C ASN A 139 9.10 2.74 -18.75
N ARG A 140 9.61 3.88 -18.30
CA ARG A 140 8.78 5.07 -18.05
C ARG A 140 8.18 5.69 -19.32
N THR A 141 8.67 5.36 -20.50
CA THR A 141 8.14 5.86 -21.78
C THR A 141 7.04 4.95 -22.32
N THR A 142 7.19 3.62 -22.21
CA THR A 142 6.30 2.66 -22.88
C THR A 142 5.34 1.96 -21.94
N ASP A 143 5.63 1.91 -20.64
CA ASP A 143 4.84 1.17 -19.66
C ASP A 143 3.96 2.06 -18.78
N LEU A 144 4.02 3.38 -18.97
CA LEU A 144 3.13 4.31 -18.28
C LEU A 144 1.86 4.58 -19.09
N GLY A 145 0.78 4.82 -18.36
CA GLY A 145 -0.51 5.29 -18.88
C GLY A 145 -0.81 6.73 -18.48
N ALA A 146 -2.06 7.04 -18.25
CA ALA A 146 -2.51 8.37 -17.86
C ALA A 146 -1.92 8.81 -16.51
N ALA A 147 -1.63 10.08 -16.37
CA ALA A 147 -1.16 10.74 -15.13
C ALA A 147 0.05 10.03 -14.48
N TRP A 148 0.98 9.53 -15.31
CA TRP A 148 2.21 8.85 -14.86
C TRP A 148 2.00 7.54 -14.10
N HIS A 149 0.77 7.01 -14.08
CA HIS A 149 0.49 5.69 -13.53
C HIS A 149 0.96 4.59 -14.48
N PRO A 150 1.32 3.40 -13.95
CA PRO A 150 1.59 2.25 -14.80
C PRO A 150 0.41 1.95 -15.73
N GLY A 151 0.68 1.77 -17.02
CA GLY A 151 -0.28 1.24 -17.98
C GLY A 151 -0.39 -0.28 -17.85
N TYR A 152 -1.11 -0.92 -18.78
CA TYR A 152 -1.30 -2.38 -18.76
C TYR A 152 0.03 -3.15 -18.72
N SER A 153 1.00 -2.77 -19.57
CA SER A 153 2.33 -3.41 -19.60
C SER A 153 3.10 -3.21 -18.29
N GLY A 154 3.04 -2.02 -17.69
CA GLY A 154 3.65 -1.73 -16.40
C GLY A 154 3.04 -2.57 -15.27
N HIS A 155 1.72 -2.61 -15.18
CA HIS A 155 1.02 -3.48 -14.22
C HIS A 155 1.33 -4.96 -14.40
N LYS A 156 1.41 -5.44 -15.64
CA LYS A 156 1.78 -6.82 -15.94
C LYS A 156 3.18 -7.16 -15.43
N LYS A 157 4.17 -6.27 -15.66
CA LYS A 157 5.53 -6.45 -15.16
C LYS A 157 5.58 -6.46 -13.63
N MET A 158 4.87 -5.55 -12.97
CA MET A 158 4.75 -5.54 -11.51
C MET A 158 4.13 -6.84 -10.99
N ALA A 159 3.05 -7.31 -11.58
CA ALA A 159 2.41 -8.56 -11.21
C ALA A 159 3.36 -9.75 -11.36
N MET A 160 4.08 -9.85 -12.48
CA MET A 160 5.07 -10.91 -12.70
C MET A 160 6.21 -10.90 -11.67
N TRP A 161 6.60 -9.72 -11.19
CA TRP A 161 7.60 -9.60 -10.13
C TRP A 161 7.08 -10.03 -8.76
N ILE A 162 5.81 -9.71 -8.46
CA ILE A 162 5.20 -9.98 -7.15
C ILE A 162 4.75 -11.44 -7.00
N ILE A 163 4.26 -12.06 -8.08
CA ILE A 163 3.68 -13.42 -8.08
C ILE A 163 4.56 -14.47 -7.38
N PRO A 164 5.89 -14.54 -7.58
CA PRO A 164 6.73 -15.52 -6.91
C PRO A 164 6.74 -15.42 -5.38
N TYR A 165 6.36 -14.26 -4.83
CA TYR A 165 6.34 -14.01 -3.38
C TYR A 165 4.98 -14.29 -2.73
N ILE A 166 3.96 -14.57 -3.54
CA ILE A 166 2.58 -14.80 -3.07
C ILE A 166 2.00 -16.14 -3.54
N SER A 167 2.87 -17.02 -4.04
CA SER A 167 2.50 -18.36 -4.55
C SER A 167 2.86 -19.47 -3.60
#